data_cb104e8e126833b8215e290602ef902f
#
_entry.id   cb104e8e126833b8215e290602ef902f
#
_cell.length_a   1.000
_cell.length_b   1.000
_cell.length_c   1.000
_cell.angle_alpha   90.00
_cell.angle_beta   90.00
_cell.angle_gamma   90.00
#
_symmetry.space_group_name_H-M   'P 1'
#
loop_
_entity.id
_entity.type
_entity.pdbx_description
1 polymer ?
#
loop_
_entity_poly.entity_id
_entity_poly.type
_entity_poly.pdbx_seq_one_letter_code
_entity_poly.pdbx_strand_id
1 'polypeptide(L)'
;YQSGQSSEDLVVGGYFQESADVKPNVYVKPNFGYAVSRNSKNPEVAADFINFMFTNEEAVKAAGDTLGVSSNTVTYEFQDKNDLIEGSVKQGYEVLDQYEQTVIDPYFEDENVRNERYTAIEAFRSGKSTAAEAAKQYVEKQQSALDKYYKE
;
A
#
# COMPACT_ATOMS: atom_id res chain seq x y z
N TYR A 1 -1.63 12.73 -0.42
CA TYR A 1 -3.07 12.99 -0.36
C TYR A 1 -3.41 14.03 0.72
N GLN A 2 -2.89 13.92 1.95
CA GLN A 2 -3.16 14.88 3.01
C GLN A 2 -2.53 16.26 2.75
N SER A 3 -1.35 16.32 2.15
CA SER A 3 -0.71 17.60 1.80
C SER A 3 -1.49 18.39 0.75
N GLY A 4 -2.21 17.72 -0.16
CA GLY A 4 -3.10 18.38 -1.11
C GLY A 4 -4.38 18.94 -0.51
N GLN A 5 -4.70 18.60 0.76
CA GLN A 5 -5.88 19.07 1.48
C GLN A 5 -5.54 20.00 2.65
N SER A 6 -4.26 20.14 2.99
CA SER A 6 -3.76 21.02 4.04
C SER A 6 -3.04 22.21 3.42
N SER A 7 -3.17 23.38 4.04
CA SER A 7 -2.34 24.54 3.73
C SER A 7 -0.93 24.47 4.34
N GLU A 8 -0.63 23.38 5.04
CA GLU A 8 0.66 23.16 5.71
C GLU A 8 1.53 22.23 4.88
N ASP A 9 2.81 22.53 4.77
CA ASP A 9 3.81 21.66 4.16
C ASP A 9 4.07 20.47 5.09
N LEU A 10 3.71 19.26 4.62
CA LEU A 10 3.99 18.03 5.35
C LEU A 10 5.37 17.51 4.97
N VAL A 11 6.15 17.16 5.99
CA VAL A 11 7.46 16.52 5.82
C VAL A 11 7.32 15.04 6.13
N VAL A 12 7.89 14.20 5.27
CA VAL A 12 7.91 12.75 5.51
C VAL A 12 9.00 12.43 6.52
N GLY A 13 8.58 11.91 7.68
CA GLY A 13 9.49 11.32 8.66
C GLY A 13 9.94 9.92 8.25
N GLY A 14 10.93 9.37 8.95
CA GLY A 14 11.30 7.97 8.81
C GLY A 14 10.30 7.03 9.49
N TYR A 15 10.52 5.73 9.32
CA TYR A 15 9.75 4.71 10.03
C TYR A 15 10.18 4.61 11.50
N PHE A 16 9.25 4.21 12.34
CA PHE A 16 9.50 3.98 13.75
C PHE A 16 10.52 2.85 13.94
N GLN A 17 11.56 3.10 14.74
CA GLN A 17 12.57 2.13 15.12
C GLN A 17 12.52 1.96 16.63
N GLU A 18 12.56 0.72 17.10
CA GLU A 18 12.63 0.42 18.53
C GLU A 18 13.99 0.85 19.12
N SER A 19 15.05 0.66 18.33
CA SER A 19 16.41 1.13 18.63
C SER A 19 17.18 1.39 17.34
N ALA A 20 18.32 2.05 17.42
CA ALA A 20 19.18 2.34 16.27
C ALA A 20 19.70 1.07 15.56
N ASP A 21 19.75 -0.06 16.26
CA ASP A 21 20.26 -1.33 15.76
C ASP A 21 19.16 -2.19 15.06
N VAL A 22 17.89 -1.80 15.25
CA VAL A 22 16.74 -2.53 14.66
C VAL A 22 16.25 -1.75 13.46
N LYS A 23 16.51 -2.28 12.26
CA LYS A 23 15.95 -1.71 11.03
C LYS A 23 14.44 -1.98 10.98
N PRO A 24 13.61 -0.99 10.64
CA PRO A 24 12.20 -1.22 10.48
C PRO A 24 11.95 -2.17 9.29
N ASN A 25 11.04 -3.09 9.49
CA ASN A 25 10.56 -3.95 8.42
C ASN A 25 9.41 -3.23 7.71
N VAL A 26 9.63 -2.90 6.46
CA VAL A 26 8.65 -2.19 5.63
C VAL A 26 8.03 -3.15 4.63
N TYR A 27 6.72 -3.16 4.57
CA TYR A 27 6.03 -3.96 3.58
C TYR A 27 5.50 -3.11 2.42
N VAL A 28 5.44 -3.73 1.26
CA VAL A 28 4.83 -3.17 0.06
C VAL A 28 3.64 -4.01 -0.38
N LYS A 29 2.62 -3.34 -0.87
CA LYS A 29 1.44 -3.99 -1.46
C LYS A 29 0.96 -3.21 -2.69
N PRO A 30 0.35 -3.88 -3.68
CA PRO A 30 -0.41 -3.18 -4.71
C PRO A 30 -1.56 -2.41 -4.05
N ASN A 31 -1.69 -1.13 -4.38
CA ASN A 31 -2.78 -0.31 -3.84
C ASN A 31 -3.95 -0.23 -4.81
N PHE A 32 -3.64 0.05 -6.07
CA PHE A 32 -4.61 0.07 -7.16
C PHE A 32 -4.13 -0.83 -8.29
N GLY A 33 -5.07 -1.47 -8.96
CA GLY A 33 -4.80 -2.26 -10.14
C GLY A 33 -5.96 -2.16 -11.13
N TYR A 34 -5.64 -2.33 -12.39
CA TYR A 34 -6.63 -2.40 -13.46
C TYR A 34 -6.78 -3.85 -13.92
N ALA A 35 -8.01 -4.25 -14.16
CA ALA A 35 -8.31 -5.58 -14.65
C ALA A 35 -9.38 -5.53 -15.74
N VAL A 36 -9.26 -6.41 -16.70
CA VAL A 36 -10.30 -6.60 -17.71
C VAL A 36 -11.35 -7.56 -17.17
N SER A 37 -12.61 -7.15 -17.19
CA SER A 37 -13.71 -8.02 -16.76
C SER A 37 -13.77 -9.29 -17.60
N ARG A 38 -13.98 -10.43 -16.96
CA ARG A 38 -14.23 -11.72 -17.64
C ARG A 38 -15.42 -11.67 -18.59
N ASN A 39 -16.40 -10.81 -18.32
CA ASN A 39 -17.60 -10.64 -19.10
C ASN A 39 -17.47 -9.54 -20.16
N SER A 40 -16.29 -8.97 -20.37
CA SER A 40 -16.07 -7.98 -21.42
C SER A 40 -16.36 -8.60 -22.78
N LYS A 41 -17.08 -7.84 -23.61
CA LYS A 41 -17.32 -8.23 -25.01
C LYS A 41 -16.14 -7.87 -25.93
N ASN A 42 -15.24 -7.01 -25.44
CA ASN A 42 -14.07 -6.52 -26.17
C ASN A 42 -12.83 -6.55 -25.25
N PRO A 43 -12.39 -7.74 -24.80
CA PRO A 43 -11.29 -7.82 -23.81
C PRO A 43 -9.96 -7.30 -24.35
N GLU A 44 -9.68 -7.49 -25.63
CA GLU A 44 -8.46 -7.01 -26.29
C GLU A 44 -8.42 -5.48 -26.29
N VAL A 45 -9.50 -4.82 -26.70
CA VAL A 45 -9.60 -3.35 -26.69
C VAL A 45 -9.47 -2.79 -25.27
N ALA A 46 -10.03 -3.47 -24.27
CA ALA A 46 -9.89 -3.08 -22.88
C ALA A 46 -8.44 -3.22 -22.39
N ALA A 47 -7.75 -4.27 -22.79
CA ALA A 47 -6.33 -4.47 -22.48
C ALA A 47 -5.46 -3.43 -23.16
N ASP A 48 -5.72 -3.10 -24.43
CA ASP A 48 -5.01 -2.07 -25.17
C ASP A 48 -5.22 -0.68 -24.54
N PHE A 49 -6.42 -0.39 -24.04
CA PHE A 49 -6.69 0.84 -23.34
C PHE A 49 -5.90 0.93 -22.00
N ILE A 50 -5.85 -0.14 -21.24
CA ILE A 50 -5.03 -0.21 -20.03
C ILE A 50 -3.56 0.01 -20.39
N ASN A 51 -3.05 -0.68 -21.41
CA ASN A 51 -1.67 -0.51 -21.87
C ASN A 51 -1.40 0.94 -22.31
N PHE A 52 -2.32 1.55 -23.06
CA PHE A 52 -2.22 2.95 -23.46
C PHE A 52 -2.09 3.88 -22.25
N MET A 53 -2.91 3.69 -21.22
CA MET A 53 -2.85 4.52 -20.01
C MET A 53 -1.50 4.48 -19.30
N PHE A 54 -0.77 3.36 -19.39
CA PHE A 54 0.52 3.18 -18.73
C PHE A 54 1.75 3.39 -19.61
N THR A 55 1.59 3.49 -20.94
CA THR A 55 2.74 3.56 -21.85
C THR A 55 2.73 4.80 -22.76
N ASN A 56 1.59 5.45 -22.89
CA ASN A 56 1.49 6.66 -23.70
C ASN A 56 1.81 7.90 -22.86
N GLU A 57 2.80 8.68 -23.28
CA GLU A 57 3.29 9.85 -22.55
C GLU A 57 2.21 10.88 -22.25
N GLU A 58 1.32 11.14 -23.19
CA GLU A 58 0.23 12.12 -23.02
C GLU A 58 -0.82 11.61 -22.01
N ALA A 59 -1.09 10.30 -22.00
CA ALA A 59 -1.98 9.69 -21.02
C ALA A 59 -1.37 9.75 -19.62
N VAL A 60 -0.08 9.46 -19.48
CA VAL A 60 0.64 9.53 -18.19
C VAL A 60 0.70 10.97 -17.70
N LYS A 61 0.98 11.96 -18.57
CA LYS A 61 0.92 13.38 -18.21
C LYS A 61 -0.46 13.82 -17.74
N ALA A 62 -1.51 13.39 -18.45
CA ALA A 62 -2.87 13.74 -18.10
C ALA A 62 -3.31 13.13 -16.75
N ALA A 63 -2.81 11.94 -16.42
CA ALA A 63 -3.04 11.30 -15.11
C ALA A 63 -2.26 12.00 -13.98
N GLY A 64 -1.06 12.52 -14.28
CA GLY A 64 -0.18 13.16 -13.29
C GLY A 64 0.11 12.22 -12.11
N ASP A 65 -0.12 12.73 -10.89
CA ASP A 65 0.01 11.99 -9.63
C ASP A 65 -1.33 11.44 -9.10
N THR A 66 -2.44 11.67 -9.83
CA THR A 66 -3.80 11.30 -9.40
C THR A 66 -3.94 9.82 -9.06
N LEU A 67 -3.24 8.97 -9.79
CA LEU A 67 -3.21 7.51 -9.59
C LEU A 67 -2.03 7.05 -8.71
N GLY A 68 -1.27 7.99 -8.17
CA GLY A 68 -0.05 7.75 -7.41
C GLY A 68 1.14 7.39 -8.30
N VAL A 69 2.18 6.88 -7.67
CA VAL A 69 3.39 6.44 -8.36
C VAL A 69 3.17 5.05 -8.95
N SER A 70 3.49 4.91 -10.23
CA SER A 70 3.27 3.66 -10.95
C SER A 70 4.30 2.59 -10.56
N SER A 71 3.84 1.36 -10.41
CA SER A 71 4.72 0.19 -10.32
C SER A 71 5.22 -0.31 -11.69
N ASN A 72 4.68 0.24 -12.79
CA ASN A 72 5.20 0.00 -14.13
C ASN A 72 6.47 0.84 -14.34
N THR A 73 7.59 0.19 -14.64
CA THR A 73 8.89 0.86 -14.76
C THR A 73 8.93 1.96 -15.82
N VAL A 74 8.30 1.72 -16.98
CA VAL A 74 8.23 2.73 -18.06
C VAL A 74 7.48 3.98 -17.61
N THR A 75 6.34 3.78 -16.96
CA THR A 75 5.54 4.89 -16.42
C THR A 75 6.29 5.63 -15.31
N TYR A 76 6.91 4.89 -14.38
CA TYR A 76 7.69 5.45 -13.29
C TYR A 76 8.85 6.33 -13.80
N GLU A 77 9.66 5.79 -14.71
CA GLU A 77 10.78 6.53 -15.33
C GLU A 77 10.29 7.80 -16.03
N PHE A 78 9.14 7.73 -16.68
CA PHE A 78 8.55 8.91 -17.32
C PHE A 78 8.03 9.93 -16.29
N GLN A 79 7.36 9.48 -15.23
CA GLN A 79 6.88 10.34 -14.15
C GLN A 79 8.06 11.06 -13.45
N ASP A 80 9.13 10.34 -13.13
CA ASP A 80 10.31 10.90 -12.47
C ASP A 80 11.05 11.90 -13.37
N LYS A 81 11.29 11.53 -14.63
CA LYS A 81 11.98 12.39 -15.61
C LYS A 81 11.25 13.70 -15.92
N ASN A 82 9.92 13.72 -15.79
CA ASN A 82 9.09 14.88 -16.09
C ASN A 82 8.60 15.61 -14.82
N ASP A 83 9.19 15.32 -13.66
CA ASP A 83 8.82 15.91 -12.36
C ASP A 83 7.32 15.79 -12.04
N LEU A 84 6.69 14.67 -12.44
CA LEU A 84 5.29 14.38 -12.13
C LEU A 84 5.11 13.78 -10.73
N ILE A 85 6.21 13.42 -10.06
CA ILE A 85 6.24 12.95 -8.68
C ILE A 85 6.94 14.02 -7.85
N GLU A 86 6.18 14.77 -7.06
CA GLU A 86 6.70 15.91 -6.33
C GLU A 86 6.35 15.88 -4.82
N GLY A 87 6.90 16.81 -4.07
CA GLY A 87 6.55 17.11 -2.70
C GLY A 87 6.72 15.91 -1.75
N SER A 88 5.75 15.72 -0.87
CA SER A 88 5.76 14.66 0.14
C SER A 88 5.68 13.25 -0.45
N VAL A 89 5.15 13.10 -1.66
CA VAL A 89 5.11 11.82 -2.36
C VAL A 89 6.52 11.39 -2.74
N LYS A 90 7.29 12.27 -3.37
CA LYS A 90 8.71 12.01 -3.73
C LYS A 90 9.54 11.69 -2.48
N GLN A 91 9.41 12.52 -1.45
CA GLN A 91 10.10 12.28 -0.17
C GLN A 91 9.74 10.92 0.44
N GLY A 92 8.48 10.49 0.34
CA GLY A 92 8.03 9.18 0.82
C GLY A 92 8.73 8.03 0.12
N TYR A 93 8.91 8.11 -1.19
CA TYR A 93 9.64 7.10 -1.97
C TYR A 93 11.13 7.11 -1.65
N GLU A 94 11.77 8.27 -1.55
CA GLU A 94 13.18 8.40 -1.16
C GLU A 94 13.44 7.82 0.25
N VAL A 95 12.50 7.97 1.17
CA VAL A 95 12.58 7.35 2.50
C VAL A 95 12.39 5.84 2.39
N LEU A 96 11.42 5.38 1.60
CA LEU A 96 11.12 3.95 1.42
C LEU A 96 12.31 3.18 0.83
N ASP A 97 13.03 3.77 -0.10
CA ASP A 97 14.20 3.15 -0.76
C ASP A 97 15.38 2.90 0.19
N GLN A 98 15.38 3.52 1.37
CA GLN A 98 16.41 3.30 2.40
C GLN A 98 16.19 2.02 3.21
N TYR A 99 15.05 1.36 3.05
CA TYR A 99 14.64 0.21 3.85
C TYR A 99 14.46 -1.04 2.98
N GLU A 100 14.73 -2.19 3.59
CA GLU A 100 14.39 -3.47 2.99
C GLU A 100 12.87 -3.63 2.93
N GLN A 101 12.36 -3.94 1.74
CA GLN A 101 10.95 -4.06 1.47
C GLN A 101 10.56 -5.52 1.32
N THR A 102 9.52 -5.94 2.03
CA THR A 102 8.92 -7.27 1.92
C THR A 102 7.52 -7.18 1.31
N VAL A 103 7.17 -8.15 0.49
CA VAL A 103 5.80 -8.25 -0.03
C VAL A 103 4.89 -8.75 1.08
N ILE A 104 3.80 -8.03 1.29
CA ILE A 104 2.81 -8.42 2.30
C ILE A 104 2.05 -9.68 1.85
N ASP A 105 1.64 -10.47 2.83
CA ASP A 105 0.76 -11.63 2.61
C ASP A 105 -0.52 -11.20 1.87
N PRO A 106 -0.95 -11.91 0.80
CA PRO A 106 -2.11 -11.54 -0.01
C PRO A 106 -3.42 -11.51 0.79
N TYR A 107 -3.51 -12.26 1.89
CA TYR A 107 -4.71 -12.29 2.75
C TYR A 107 -4.66 -11.28 3.91
N PHE A 108 -3.59 -10.50 4.04
CA PHE A 108 -3.46 -9.51 5.13
C PHE A 108 -4.60 -8.49 5.17
N GLU A 109 -5.12 -8.10 4.00
CA GLU A 109 -6.23 -7.16 3.87
C GLU A 109 -7.60 -7.85 3.76
N ASP A 110 -7.64 -9.18 3.79
CA ASP A 110 -8.90 -9.92 3.88
C ASP A 110 -9.68 -9.48 5.12
N GLU A 111 -10.98 -9.32 4.97
CA GLU A 111 -11.83 -8.76 6.03
C GLU A 111 -11.78 -9.59 7.33
N ASN A 112 -11.76 -10.90 7.22
CA ASN A 112 -11.72 -11.78 8.39
C ASN A 112 -10.37 -11.68 9.13
N VAL A 113 -9.27 -11.53 8.39
CA VAL A 113 -7.93 -11.36 8.96
C VAL A 113 -7.76 -9.97 9.56
N ARG A 114 -8.18 -8.94 8.83
CA ARG A 114 -8.05 -7.53 9.22
C ARG A 114 -8.89 -7.18 10.45
N ASN A 115 -10.11 -7.70 10.55
CA ASN A 115 -11.02 -7.39 11.65
C ASN A 115 -10.50 -7.87 13.01
N GLU A 116 -9.71 -8.94 13.05
CA GLU A 116 -9.10 -9.40 14.29
C GLU A 116 -8.09 -8.37 14.85
N ARG A 117 -7.37 -7.65 13.98
CA ARG A 117 -6.49 -6.54 14.38
C ARG A 117 -7.27 -5.40 15.02
N TYR A 118 -8.35 -4.98 14.38
CA TYR A 118 -9.18 -3.88 14.90
C TYR A 118 -9.85 -4.26 16.22
N THR A 119 -10.33 -5.50 16.33
CA THR A 119 -10.95 -6.02 17.57
C THR A 119 -9.97 -5.99 18.75
N ALA A 120 -8.74 -6.42 18.55
CA ALA A 120 -7.71 -6.41 19.59
C ALA A 120 -7.32 -4.98 20.01
N ILE A 121 -7.14 -4.08 19.04
CA ILE A 121 -6.82 -2.67 19.31
C ILE A 121 -7.96 -2.01 20.08
N GLU A 122 -9.20 -2.24 19.71
CA GLU A 122 -10.35 -1.64 20.39
C GLU A 122 -10.55 -2.19 21.81
N ALA A 123 -10.29 -3.48 22.03
CA ALA A 123 -10.32 -4.07 23.37
C ALA A 123 -9.28 -3.41 24.30
N PHE A 124 -8.08 -3.15 23.80
CA PHE A 124 -7.05 -2.42 24.55
C PHE A 124 -7.46 -0.96 24.81
N ARG A 125 -7.85 -0.24 23.76
CA ARG A 125 -8.25 1.18 23.88
C ARG A 125 -9.41 1.43 24.83
N SER A 126 -10.36 0.50 24.86
CA SER A 126 -11.53 0.57 25.75
C SER A 126 -11.25 0.07 27.19
N GLY A 127 -10.02 -0.35 27.49
CA GLY A 127 -9.65 -0.87 28.81
C GLY A 127 -10.20 -2.27 29.12
N LYS A 128 -10.71 -2.99 28.13
CA LYS A 128 -11.24 -4.35 28.29
C LYS A 128 -10.14 -5.42 28.35
N SER A 129 -8.94 -5.09 27.90
CA SER A 129 -7.77 -5.97 27.96
C SER A 129 -6.51 -5.16 28.19
N THR A 130 -5.48 -5.80 28.75
CA THR A 130 -4.13 -5.26 28.77
C THR A 130 -3.51 -5.33 27.37
N ALA A 131 -2.42 -4.60 27.13
CA ALA A 131 -1.70 -4.65 25.87
C ALA A 131 -1.19 -6.07 25.55
N ALA A 132 -0.70 -6.79 26.56
CA ALA A 132 -0.20 -8.17 26.40
C ALA A 132 -1.32 -9.15 26.02
N GLU A 133 -2.49 -9.04 26.67
CA GLU A 133 -3.67 -9.87 26.35
C GLU A 133 -4.20 -9.55 24.94
N ALA A 134 -4.29 -8.27 24.57
CA ALA A 134 -4.73 -7.86 23.24
C ALA A 134 -3.78 -8.37 22.15
N ALA A 135 -2.46 -8.26 22.36
CA ALA A 135 -1.46 -8.77 21.44
C ALA A 135 -1.55 -10.30 21.28
N LYS A 136 -1.65 -11.03 22.38
CA LYS A 136 -1.82 -12.49 22.33
C LYS A 136 -3.08 -12.90 21.58
N GLN A 137 -4.20 -12.28 21.91
CA GLN A 137 -5.47 -12.56 21.26
C GLN A 137 -5.43 -12.26 19.77
N TYR A 138 -4.78 -11.15 19.38
CA TYR A 138 -4.60 -10.77 17.98
C TYR A 138 -3.82 -11.86 17.23
N VAL A 139 -2.65 -12.28 17.73
CA VAL A 139 -1.81 -13.28 17.07
C VAL A 139 -2.57 -14.61 16.91
N GLU A 140 -3.22 -15.11 17.97
CA GLU A 140 -3.95 -16.37 17.94
C GLU A 140 -5.11 -16.35 16.93
N LYS A 141 -5.89 -15.29 16.92
CA LYS A 141 -7.06 -15.17 16.05
C LYS A 141 -6.68 -14.88 14.60
N GLN A 142 -5.66 -14.04 14.36
CA GLN A 142 -5.16 -13.79 13.03
C GLN A 142 -4.59 -15.06 12.41
N GLN A 143 -3.79 -15.82 13.17
CA GLN A 143 -3.28 -17.11 12.71
C GLN A 143 -4.42 -18.07 12.36
N SER A 144 -5.43 -18.16 13.23
CA SER A 144 -6.60 -19.01 12.97
C SER A 144 -7.38 -18.59 11.72
N ALA A 145 -7.44 -17.29 11.42
CA ALA A 145 -8.08 -16.80 10.20
C ALA A 145 -7.25 -17.14 8.96
N LEU A 146 -5.93 -16.94 9.00
CA LEU A 146 -5.01 -17.29 7.92
C LEU A 146 -4.96 -18.79 7.64
N ASP A 147 -4.98 -19.62 8.67
CA ASP A 147 -4.99 -21.08 8.54
C ASP A 147 -6.14 -21.63 7.68
N LYS A 148 -7.24 -20.88 7.56
CA LYS A 148 -8.35 -21.28 6.68
C LYS A 148 -8.01 -21.18 5.21
N TYR A 149 -7.06 -20.32 4.84
CA TYR A 149 -6.61 -20.13 3.47
C TYR A 149 -5.45 -21.05 3.08
N TYR A 150 -4.68 -21.55 4.06
CA TYR A 150 -3.45 -22.32 3.84
C TYR A 150 -3.57 -23.80 4.21
N LYS A 151 -4.71 -24.26 4.68
CA LYS A 151 -4.93 -25.67 5.10
C LYS A 151 -5.55 -26.56 4.01
N GLU A 152 -5.56 -26.13 2.74
CA GLU A 152 -5.96 -26.99 1.63
C GLU A 152 -4.78 -27.79 1.06
#